data_8f3e7ccf84bc520a44adcc45b3d39660
#
_entry.id   8f3e7ccf84bc520a44adcc45b3d39660
#
_cell.length_a   1.000
_cell.length_b   1.000
_cell.length_c   1.000
_cell.angle_alpha   90.00
_cell.angle_beta   90.00
_cell.angle_gamma   90.00
#
_symmetry.space_group_name_H-M   'P 1'
#
loop_
_entity.id
_entity.type
_entity.pdbx_description
1 polymer ?
#
loop_
_entity_poly.entity_id
_entity_poly.type
_entity_poly.pdbx_seq_one_letter_code
_entity_poly.pdbx_strand_id
1 'polypeptide(L)'
;MSIRTRRNKEGKITGYQAVVERGESSTGKRLRDTKTFKTKKEAEAYLNQTKSHILNGTYIEPNKMTVSQALDEWLETQVKPTLAPATVKSYQYNIKNHIRPALGNIQLQKLTTMQIQNFLNALDKEKNLSHRSMKYICDNLHSCLKYFTFKKMLSTNECDFVKVPKKKQKPISSFYSIDEIKTLMQAVQNDRLRPVVYLGLMSLRRSEMCALTWSDIDFQNNVISVNKNLVYINGEYIIGDCKTESSKRQIQVPPTIINLLGEYRRYQIKERMYCKEEYIDRDLIVCKYNGDYLNPATLSAKFSQLLKKYNLRHIRLHDLRHSYCSILLNDLNIPVTIVSKSAGHANTQVTLNTYSHVDSKMQKKSADALEENVFSDINKKLG
;
A
#
# COMPACT_ATOMS: atom_id res chain seq x y z
N MET A 1 27.42 -26.46 31.46
CA MET A 1 27.32 -25.12 32.06
C MET A 1 28.14 -25.07 33.32
N SER A 2 29.00 -24.05 33.54
CA SER A 2 29.90 -23.92 34.69
C SER A 2 30.15 -22.47 35.04
N ILE A 3 30.62 -22.23 36.28
CA ILE A 3 31.07 -20.93 36.75
C ILE A 3 32.58 -20.98 36.91
N ARG A 4 33.28 -20.00 36.33
CA ARG A 4 34.73 -19.84 36.46
C ARG A 4 35.03 -18.55 37.23
N THR A 5 35.90 -18.63 38.24
CA THR A 5 36.35 -17.45 38.98
C THR A 5 37.42 -16.73 38.18
N ARG A 6 37.24 -15.43 37.93
CA ARG A 6 38.28 -14.58 37.33
C ARG A 6 39.13 -13.93 38.42
N ARG A 7 40.47 -13.99 38.25
CA ARG A 7 41.42 -13.36 39.16
C ARG A 7 42.33 -12.41 38.38
N ASN A 8 42.79 -11.36 39.04
CA ASN A 8 43.83 -10.46 38.50
C ASN A 8 45.22 -11.12 38.63
N LYS A 9 46.25 -10.44 38.16
CA LYS A 9 47.65 -10.91 38.22
C LYS A 9 48.14 -11.12 39.66
N GLU A 10 47.54 -10.48 40.64
CA GLU A 10 47.84 -10.57 42.08
C GLU A 10 46.98 -11.65 42.79
N GLY A 11 46.22 -12.47 42.04
CA GLY A 11 45.38 -13.55 42.61
C GLY A 11 44.03 -13.12 43.18
N LYS A 12 43.71 -11.82 43.21
CA LYS A 12 42.45 -11.27 43.76
C LYS A 12 41.29 -11.56 42.80
N ILE A 13 40.17 -11.99 43.33
CA ILE A 13 38.95 -12.28 42.56
C ILE A 13 38.38 -10.96 41.99
N THR A 14 38.24 -10.89 40.67
CA THR A 14 37.69 -9.72 39.93
C THR A 14 36.29 -9.98 39.40
N GLY A 15 35.77 -11.24 39.47
CA GLY A 15 34.44 -11.57 39.05
C GLY A 15 34.24 -13.08 38.82
N TYR A 16 33.01 -13.42 38.43
CA TYR A 16 32.57 -14.79 38.19
C TYR A 16 32.04 -14.87 36.75
N GLN A 17 32.62 -15.79 35.96
CA GLN A 17 32.22 -16.00 34.56
C GLN A 17 31.30 -17.20 34.46
N ALA A 18 30.06 -16.97 34.12
CA ALA A 18 29.13 -18.03 33.75
C ALA A 18 29.41 -18.51 32.32
N VAL A 19 29.54 -19.82 32.13
CA VAL A 19 29.78 -20.48 30.84
C VAL A 19 28.58 -21.34 30.51
N VAL A 20 27.90 -21.03 29.39
CA VAL A 20 26.78 -21.81 28.87
C VAL A 20 27.28 -22.60 27.65
N GLU A 21 27.23 -23.91 27.71
CA GLU A 21 27.58 -24.81 26.60
C GLU A 21 26.31 -25.15 25.83
N ARG A 22 26.33 -24.98 24.49
CA ARG A 22 25.19 -25.13 23.60
C ARG A 22 25.30 -26.30 22.62
N GLY A 23 26.22 -27.19 22.81
CA GLY A 23 26.51 -28.28 21.87
C GLY A 23 27.64 -27.93 20.89
N GLU A 24 27.65 -28.60 19.77
CA GLU A 24 28.68 -28.45 18.74
C GLU A 24 28.07 -27.80 17.47
N SER A 25 28.85 -26.95 16.78
CA SER A 25 28.49 -26.42 15.48
C SER A 25 28.49 -27.54 14.42
N SER A 26 27.93 -27.27 13.22
CA SER A 26 28.02 -28.15 12.06
C SER A 26 29.48 -28.51 11.66
N THR A 27 30.44 -27.75 12.16
CA THR A 27 31.89 -27.97 11.94
C THR A 27 32.57 -28.64 13.15
N GLY A 28 31.82 -29.20 14.12
CA GLY A 28 32.36 -29.87 15.30
C GLY A 28 32.94 -28.94 16.39
N LYS A 29 32.83 -27.62 16.22
CA LYS A 29 33.34 -26.67 17.22
C LYS A 29 32.32 -26.46 18.34
N ARG A 30 32.74 -26.60 19.61
CA ARG A 30 31.88 -26.36 20.77
C ARG A 30 31.44 -24.93 20.86
N LEU A 31 30.12 -24.71 20.88
CA LEU A 31 29.50 -23.39 21.03
C LEU A 31 29.38 -23.06 22.52
N ARG A 32 29.96 -21.93 22.93
CA ARG A 32 29.97 -21.45 24.31
C ARG A 32 29.63 -19.99 24.39
N ASP A 33 28.66 -19.64 25.23
CA ASP A 33 28.41 -18.28 25.63
C ASP A 33 28.98 -18.01 26.99
N THR A 34 29.59 -16.85 27.19
CA THR A 34 30.19 -16.47 28.47
C THR A 34 29.72 -15.09 28.89
N LYS A 35 29.31 -14.95 30.16
CA LYS A 35 28.94 -13.67 30.74
C LYS A 35 29.60 -13.51 32.10
N THR A 36 30.16 -12.34 32.40
CA THR A 36 30.89 -12.06 33.65
C THR A 36 30.01 -11.25 34.60
N PHE A 37 30.01 -11.64 35.87
CA PHE A 37 29.24 -11.01 36.95
C PHE A 37 30.16 -10.64 38.11
N LYS A 38 29.71 -9.71 38.96
CA LYS A 38 30.46 -9.28 40.13
C LYS A 38 30.39 -10.29 41.25
N THR A 39 29.27 -10.98 41.41
CA THR A 39 29.04 -11.96 42.48
C THR A 39 28.77 -13.36 41.91
N LYS A 40 29.11 -14.39 42.72
CA LYS A 40 28.83 -15.80 42.38
C LYS A 40 27.34 -16.08 42.29
N LYS A 41 26.55 -15.48 43.20
CA LYS A 41 25.09 -15.61 43.25
C LYS A 41 24.40 -15.11 41.96
N GLU A 42 24.86 -13.99 41.40
CA GLU A 42 24.37 -13.48 40.13
C GLU A 42 24.69 -14.43 38.94
N ALA A 43 25.90 -15.01 38.94
CA ALA A 43 26.30 -15.97 37.91
C ALA A 43 25.49 -17.27 37.99
N GLU A 44 25.18 -17.74 39.22
CA GLU A 44 24.30 -18.91 39.44
C GLU A 44 22.86 -18.64 38.99
N ALA A 45 22.31 -17.52 39.36
CA ALA A 45 20.96 -17.09 38.94
C ALA A 45 20.85 -17.05 37.41
N TYR A 46 21.83 -16.46 36.75
CA TYR A 46 21.89 -16.40 35.29
C TYR A 46 21.97 -17.81 34.65
N LEU A 47 22.78 -18.70 35.18
CA LEU A 47 22.87 -20.06 34.64
C LEU A 47 21.55 -20.85 34.83
N ASN A 48 20.92 -20.73 35.99
CA ASN A 48 19.63 -21.37 36.26
C ASN A 48 18.51 -20.86 35.32
N GLN A 49 18.44 -19.55 35.13
CA GLN A 49 17.50 -18.95 34.21
C GLN A 49 17.78 -19.40 32.76
N THR A 50 19.06 -19.39 32.33
CA THR A 50 19.44 -19.81 30.98
C THR A 50 19.14 -21.30 30.77
N LYS A 51 19.38 -22.14 31.76
CA LYS A 51 19.03 -23.57 31.72
C LYS A 51 17.53 -23.79 31.54
N SER A 52 16.70 -23.06 32.29
CA SER A 52 15.25 -23.07 32.11
C SER A 52 14.84 -22.67 30.70
N HIS A 53 15.40 -21.57 30.15
CA HIS A 53 15.13 -21.13 28.79
C HIS A 53 15.53 -22.16 27.73
N ILE A 54 16.67 -22.86 27.91
CA ILE A 54 17.10 -23.93 27.00
C ILE A 54 16.14 -25.12 27.06
N LEU A 55 15.76 -25.56 28.27
CA LEU A 55 14.83 -26.68 28.46
C LEU A 55 13.46 -26.39 27.85
N ASN A 56 13.00 -25.17 27.98
CA ASN A 56 11.70 -24.71 27.43
C ASN A 56 11.78 -24.33 25.93
N GLY A 57 12.94 -24.44 25.27
CA GLY A 57 13.12 -24.07 23.87
C GLY A 57 13.00 -22.56 23.58
N THR A 58 13.05 -21.73 24.64
CA THR A 58 12.90 -20.24 24.55
C THR A 58 14.23 -19.51 24.66
N TYR A 59 15.35 -20.24 24.64
CA TYR A 59 16.68 -19.61 24.66
C TYR A 59 16.99 -18.87 23.38
N ILE A 60 17.36 -17.59 23.51
CA ILE A 60 17.78 -16.74 22.41
C ILE A 60 19.27 -16.50 22.51
N GLU A 61 19.98 -16.80 21.45
CA GLU A 61 21.41 -16.57 21.36
C GLU A 61 21.72 -15.06 21.37
N PRO A 62 22.60 -14.60 22.29
CA PRO A 62 23.04 -13.20 22.28
C PRO A 62 23.66 -12.82 20.94
N ASN A 63 23.14 -11.78 20.30
CA ASN A 63 23.61 -11.29 19.02
C ASN A 63 23.85 -9.77 19.09
N LYS A 64 24.91 -9.33 18.44
CA LYS A 64 25.26 -7.90 18.36
C LYS A 64 24.69 -7.19 17.13
N MET A 65 23.91 -7.91 16.30
CA MET A 65 23.27 -7.36 15.12
C MET A 65 22.49 -6.09 15.45
N THR A 66 22.66 -5.05 14.67
CA THR A 66 21.90 -3.81 14.79
C THR A 66 20.58 -3.90 14.03
N VAL A 67 19.61 -3.03 14.36
CA VAL A 67 18.37 -2.89 13.60
C VAL A 67 18.66 -2.60 12.12
N SER A 68 19.68 -1.79 11.81
CA SER A 68 20.09 -1.50 10.43
C SER A 68 20.49 -2.77 9.69
N GLN A 69 21.32 -3.63 10.30
CA GLN A 69 21.76 -4.89 9.69
C GLN A 69 20.59 -5.88 9.53
N ALA A 70 19.69 -5.91 10.51
CA ALA A 70 18.50 -6.73 10.43
C ALA A 70 17.57 -6.30 9.28
N LEU A 71 17.38 -5.00 9.10
CA LEU A 71 16.59 -4.46 7.99
C LEU A 71 17.20 -4.80 6.62
N ASP A 72 18.55 -4.74 6.51
CA ASP A 72 19.22 -5.10 5.26
C ASP A 72 19.08 -6.60 4.96
N GLU A 73 19.30 -7.48 5.94
CA GLU A 73 19.10 -8.93 5.77
C GLU A 73 17.65 -9.26 5.39
N TRP A 74 16.68 -8.67 6.08
CA TRP A 74 15.27 -8.88 5.79
C TRP A 74 14.87 -8.39 4.39
N LEU A 75 15.36 -7.21 3.97
CA LEU A 75 15.13 -6.70 2.62
C LEU A 75 15.65 -7.66 1.56
N GLU A 76 16.87 -8.17 1.71
CA GLU A 76 17.49 -9.06 0.72
C GLU A 76 16.84 -10.45 0.69
N THR A 77 16.53 -11.02 1.86
CA THR A 77 16.08 -12.41 1.94
C THR A 77 14.58 -12.59 1.83
N GLN A 78 13.79 -11.61 2.22
CA GLN A 78 12.33 -11.74 2.25
C GLN A 78 11.62 -10.76 1.32
N VAL A 79 12.01 -9.50 1.31
CA VAL A 79 11.25 -8.45 0.61
C VAL A 79 11.53 -8.47 -0.91
N LYS A 80 12.79 -8.45 -1.31
CA LYS A 80 13.16 -8.41 -2.74
C LYS A 80 12.71 -9.64 -3.52
N PRO A 81 12.84 -10.88 -3.00
CA PRO A 81 12.42 -12.07 -3.74
C PRO A 81 10.91 -12.24 -3.84
N THR A 82 10.13 -11.65 -2.91
CA THR A 82 8.69 -11.96 -2.78
C THR A 82 7.76 -10.84 -3.20
N LEU A 83 8.24 -9.58 -3.18
CA LEU A 83 7.38 -8.42 -3.42
C LEU A 83 7.64 -7.75 -4.76
N ALA A 84 6.60 -7.13 -5.31
CA ALA A 84 6.70 -6.35 -6.53
C ALA A 84 7.72 -5.20 -6.39
N PRO A 85 8.51 -4.88 -7.45
CA PRO A 85 9.58 -3.87 -7.41
C PRO A 85 9.16 -2.51 -6.86
N ALA A 86 7.95 -2.05 -7.15
CA ALA A 86 7.41 -0.79 -6.63
C ALA A 86 7.21 -0.82 -5.10
N THR A 87 6.81 -1.98 -4.55
CA THR A 87 6.66 -2.19 -3.10
C THR A 87 8.03 -2.23 -2.43
N VAL A 88 9.01 -2.93 -3.03
CA VAL A 88 10.40 -2.97 -2.55
C VAL A 88 10.96 -1.55 -2.45
N LYS A 89 10.79 -0.74 -3.49
CA LYS A 89 11.23 0.67 -3.51
C LYS A 89 10.59 1.49 -2.39
N SER A 90 9.31 1.27 -2.13
CA SER A 90 8.59 1.96 -1.05
C SER A 90 9.12 1.56 0.34
N TYR A 91 9.42 0.27 0.54
CA TYR A 91 10.02 -0.23 1.78
C TYR A 91 11.42 0.34 2.00
N GLN A 92 12.26 0.31 0.97
CA GLN A 92 13.60 0.92 1.00
C GLN A 92 13.55 2.42 1.33
N TYR A 93 12.58 3.15 0.76
CA TYR A 93 12.36 4.56 1.06
C TYR A 93 12.03 4.77 2.56
N ASN A 94 11.09 4.02 3.10
CA ASN A 94 10.68 4.12 4.50
C ASN A 94 11.84 3.77 5.45
N ILE A 95 12.59 2.73 5.13
CA ILE A 95 13.74 2.30 5.93
C ILE A 95 14.81 3.38 5.91
N LYS A 96 15.21 3.85 4.72
CA LYS A 96 16.28 4.84 4.55
C LYS A 96 15.96 6.18 5.22
N ASN A 97 14.72 6.68 5.05
CA ASN A 97 14.40 8.05 5.43
C ASN A 97 13.75 8.18 6.82
N HIS A 98 13.28 7.07 7.39
CA HIS A 98 12.56 7.10 8.67
C HIS A 98 13.13 6.13 9.69
N ILE A 99 13.18 4.82 9.41
CA ILE A 99 13.51 3.81 10.42
C ILE A 99 15.01 3.83 10.76
N ARG A 100 15.87 3.77 9.74
CA ARG A 100 17.33 3.68 9.91
C ARG A 100 17.93 4.88 10.66
N PRO A 101 17.57 6.14 10.37
CA PRO A 101 18.09 7.28 11.09
C PRO A 101 17.75 7.29 12.59
N ALA A 102 16.57 6.77 12.95
CA ALA A 102 16.08 6.82 14.33
C ALA A 102 16.46 5.58 15.16
N LEU A 103 16.41 4.40 14.58
CA LEU A 103 16.53 3.12 15.30
C LEU A 103 17.70 2.25 14.82
N GLY A 104 18.32 2.59 13.69
CA GLY A 104 19.29 1.73 13.00
C GLY A 104 20.52 1.31 13.81
N ASN A 105 21.01 2.17 14.69
CA ASN A 105 22.21 1.92 15.51
C ASN A 105 21.92 1.09 16.77
N ILE A 106 20.64 0.86 17.11
CA ILE A 106 20.26 0.09 18.28
C ILE A 106 20.54 -1.40 18.00
N GLN A 107 21.07 -2.14 18.96
CA GLN A 107 21.15 -3.58 18.85
C GLN A 107 19.74 -4.17 18.80
N LEU A 108 19.50 -5.09 17.83
CA LEU A 108 18.17 -5.66 17.57
C LEU A 108 17.52 -6.22 18.84
N GLN A 109 18.28 -6.98 19.65
CA GLN A 109 17.83 -7.58 20.92
C GLN A 109 17.66 -6.57 22.07
N LYS A 110 18.07 -5.31 21.88
CA LYS A 110 17.91 -4.24 22.86
C LYS A 110 16.87 -3.19 22.42
N LEU A 111 16.24 -3.40 21.29
CA LEU A 111 15.15 -2.55 20.84
C LEU A 111 13.94 -2.76 21.76
N THR A 112 13.41 -1.69 22.29
CA THR A 112 12.29 -1.71 23.26
C THR A 112 11.04 -1.07 22.66
N THR A 113 9.87 -1.49 23.16
CA THR A 113 8.58 -0.88 22.84
C THR A 113 8.60 0.65 23.02
N MET A 114 9.23 1.14 24.10
CA MET A 114 9.33 2.59 24.38
C MET A 114 10.10 3.35 23.28
N GLN A 115 11.20 2.80 22.78
CA GLN A 115 11.98 3.41 21.70
C GLN A 115 11.17 3.48 20.41
N ILE A 116 10.43 2.41 20.07
CA ILE A 116 9.56 2.40 18.90
C ILE A 116 8.41 3.40 19.06
N GLN A 117 7.79 3.46 20.23
CA GLN A 117 6.71 4.43 20.51
C GLN A 117 7.20 5.87 20.39
N ASN A 118 8.37 6.20 20.95
CA ASN A 118 8.98 7.51 20.84
C ASN A 118 9.30 7.87 19.39
N PHE A 119 9.80 6.93 18.60
CA PHE A 119 10.00 7.09 17.16
C PHE A 119 8.70 7.42 16.43
N LEU A 120 7.60 6.70 16.68
CA LEU A 120 6.30 6.99 16.07
C LEU A 120 5.76 8.36 16.47
N ASN A 121 5.93 8.75 17.73
CA ASN A 121 5.55 10.07 18.24
C ASN A 121 6.36 11.21 17.59
N ALA A 122 7.66 10.98 17.32
CA ALA A 122 8.50 11.93 16.61
C ALA A 122 8.07 12.09 15.13
N LEU A 123 7.69 10.99 14.45
CA LEU A 123 7.14 11.06 13.09
C LEU A 123 5.85 11.90 13.02
N ASP A 124 5.03 11.85 14.06
CA ASP A 124 3.80 12.65 14.15
C ASP A 124 4.12 14.14 14.38
N LYS A 125 4.95 14.45 15.39
CA LYS A 125 5.22 15.82 15.84
C LYS A 125 6.16 16.58 14.89
N GLU A 126 7.27 15.96 14.50
CA GLU A 126 8.34 16.63 13.75
C GLU A 126 8.14 16.60 12.25
N LYS A 127 7.67 15.45 11.71
CA LYS A 127 7.48 15.25 10.27
C LYS A 127 6.03 15.42 9.81
N ASN A 128 5.11 15.63 10.73
CA ASN A 128 3.67 15.82 10.46
C ASN A 128 3.07 14.78 9.51
N LEU A 129 3.51 13.53 9.62
CA LEU A 129 3.04 12.45 8.75
C LEU A 129 1.59 12.09 9.03
N SER A 130 0.88 11.60 8.01
CA SER A 130 -0.47 11.07 8.18
C SER A 130 -0.43 9.78 9.01
N HIS A 131 -1.54 9.49 9.72
CA HIS A 131 -1.70 8.20 10.43
C HIS A 131 -1.40 7.01 9.53
N ARG A 132 -1.88 7.03 8.27
CA ARG A 132 -1.66 5.96 7.28
C ARG A 132 -0.17 5.80 6.94
N SER A 133 0.57 6.91 6.78
CA SER A 133 2.01 6.85 6.50
C SER A 133 2.78 6.30 7.68
N MET A 134 2.48 6.78 8.90
CA MET A 134 3.11 6.27 10.14
C MET A 134 2.81 4.79 10.35
N LYS A 135 1.55 4.37 10.12
CA LYS A 135 1.18 2.95 10.18
C LYS A 135 1.98 2.12 9.19
N TYR A 136 2.12 2.57 7.94
CA TYR A 136 2.89 1.85 6.93
C TYR A 136 4.38 1.73 7.29
N ILE A 137 4.98 2.77 7.87
CA ILE A 137 6.36 2.71 8.39
C ILE A 137 6.46 1.71 9.55
N CYS A 138 5.50 1.74 10.48
CA CYS A 138 5.43 0.78 11.58
C CYS A 138 5.25 -0.65 11.09
N ASP A 139 4.38 -0.88 10.10
CA ASP A 139 4.14 -2.20 9.50
C ASP A 139 5.41 -2.77 8.83
N ASN A 140 6.28 -1.92 8.23
CA ASN A 140 7.58 -2.34 7.71
C ASN A 140 8.49 -2.85 8.84
N LEU A 141 8.62 -2.09 9.94
CA LEU A 141 9.42 -2.49 11.09
C LEU A 141 8.85 -3.75 11.74
N HIS A 142 7.53 -3.80 11.94
CA HIS A 142 6.82 -4.96 12.48
C HIS A 142 7.11 -6.24 11.67
N SER A 143 7.05 -6.16 10.34
CA SER A 143 7.31 -7.30 9.47
C SER A 143 8.76 -7.78 9.55
N CYS A 144 9.71 -6.85 9.67
CA CYS A 144 11.12 -7.18 9.90
C CYS A 144 11.31 -7.87 11.26
N LEU A 145 10.79 -7.31 12.34
CA LEU A 145 10.92 -7.91 13.68
C LEU A 145 10.23 -9.28 13.77
N LYS A 146 9.07 -9.44 13.11
CA LYS A 146 8.37 -10.73 13.00
C LYS A 146 9.24 -11.80 12.34
N TYR A 147 9.98 -11.46 11.27
CA TYR A 147 10.92 -12.36 10.64
C TYR A 147 12.01 -12.83 11.62
N PHE A 148 12.59 -11.92 12.42
CA PHE A 148 13.63 -12.27 13.39
C PHE A 148 13.06 -13.00 14.62
N THR A 149 11.80 -12.78 14.97
CA THR A 149 11.09 -13.58 15.98
C THR A 149 10.90 -15.01 15.47
N PHE A 150 10.50 -15.19 14.22
CA PHE A 150 10.40 -16.51 13.59
C PHE A 150 11.76 -17.23 13.52
N LYS A 151 12.86 -16.51 13.25
CA LYS A 151 14.23 -17.01 13.30
C LYS A 151 14.73 -17.32 14.73
N LYS A 152 13.92 -17.13 15.77
CA LYS A 152 14.28 -17.28 17.18
C LYS A 152 15.45 -16.38 17.62
N MET A 153 15.64 -15.25 16.96
CA MET A 153 16.62 -14.21 17.33
C MET A 153 16.03 -13.14 18.24
N LEU A 154 14.70 -13.05 18.31
CA LEU A 154 13.92 -12.23 19.24
C LEU A 154 12.90 -13.10 19.98
N SER A 155 12.60 -12.76 21.24
CA SER A 155 11.57 -13.43 22.04
C SER A 155 10.17 -12.96 21.66
N THR A 156 10.05 -11.66 21.39
CA THR A 156 8.80 -10.96 21.11
C THR A 156 9.00 -9.94 20.00
N ASN A 157 7.92 -9.58 19.35
CA ASN A 157 7.92 -8.45 18.44
C ASN A 157 7.48 -7.19 19.19
N GLU A 158 8.42 -6.32 19.50
CA GLU A 158 8.15 -5.10 20.27
C GLU A 158 7.16 -4.14 19.58
N CYS A 159 6.95 -4.29 18.27
CA CYS A 159 5.92 -3.54 17.54
C CYS A 159 4.48 -3.97 17.89
N ASP A 160 4.25 -5.14 18.49
CA ASP A 160 2.91 -5.59 18.86
C ASP A 160 2.30 -4.73 19.99
N PHE A 161 3.13 -4.07 20.76
CA PHE A 161 2.75 -3.29 21.94
C PHE A 161 2.68 -1.78 21.71
N VAL A 162 2.96 -1.29 20.49
CA VAL A 162 2.95 0.15 20.18
C VAL A 162 1.59 0.62 19.65
N LYS A 163 1.32 1.90 19.82
CA LYS A 163 0.13 2.55 19.27
C LYS A 163 0.53 3.63 18.29
N VAL A 164 0.11 3.50 17.04
CA VAL A 164 0.33 4.53 16.03
C VAL A 164 -0.55 5.75 16.34
N PRO A 165 0.01 6.97 16.44
CA PRO A 165 -0.77 8.17 16.70
C PRO A 165 -1.91 8.36 15.70
N LYS A 166 -3.12 8.64 16.18
CA LYS A 166 -4.31 8.90 15.35
C LYS A 166 -4.51 10.40 15.18
N LYS A 167 -4.59 10.87 13.94
CA LYS A 167 -5.03 12.24 13.64
C LYS A 167 -6.52 12.22 13.30
N LYS A 168 -7.28 13.13 13.88
CA LYS A 168 -8.65 13.41 13.44
C LYS A 168 -8.58 14.10 12.06
N GLN A 169 -8.62 13.34 10.98
CA GLN A 169 -8.81 13.91 9.67
C GLN A 169 -10.33 14.01 9.43
N LYS A 170 -10.82 15.20 9.09
CA LYS A 170 -12.16 15.32 8.52
C LYS A 170 -12.12 14.64 7.15
N PRO A 171 -13.03 13.71 6.86
CA PRO A 171 -13.15 13.17 5.50
C PRO A 171 -13.58 14.32 4.60
N ILE A 172 -12.68 14.80 3.76
CA ILE A 172 -13.05 15.68 2.65
C ILE A 172 -13.60 14.75 1.59
N SER A 173 -14.87 14.96 1.21
CA SER A 173 -15.45 14.31 0.04
C SER A 173 -14.55 14.61 -1.16
N SER A 174 -13.84 13.59 -1.63
CA SER A 174 -12.86 13.72 -2.70
C SER A 174 -13.41 13.37 -4.07
N PHE A 175 -14.70 13.04 -4.19
CA PHE A 175 -15.34 12.69 -5.45
C PHE A 175 -16.24 13.84 -5.98
N TYR A 176 -16.43 13.88 -7.29
CA TYR A 176 -17.30 14.82 -7.98
C TYR A 176 -18.74 14.35 -7.99
N SER A 177 -19.66 15.30 -7.88
CA SER A 177 -21.08 15.11 -8.17
C SER A 177 -21.32 14.95 -9.68
N ILE A 178 -22.55 14.53 -10.05
CA ILE A 178 -22.96 14.42 -11.46
C ILE A 178 -22.76 15.75 -12.20
N ASP A 179 -23.13 16.89 -11.58
CA ASP A 179 -23.02 18.21 -12.23
C ASP A 179 -21.56 18.66 -12.35
N GLU A 180 -20.70 18.36 -11.36
CA GLU A 180 -19.25 18.60 -11.47
C GLU A 180 -18.62 17.75 -12.58
N ILE A 181 -19.09 16.51 -12.80
CA ILE A 181 -18.65 15.66 -13.92
C ILE A 181 -19.08 16.24 -15.25
N LYS A 182 -20.32 16.70 -15.38
CA LYS A 182 -20.81 17.36 -16.60
C LYS A 182 -19.94 18.58 -16.93
N THR A 183 -19.65 19.42 -15.93
CA THR A 183 -18.78 20.59 -16.07
C THR A 183 -17.37 20.20 -16.50
N LEU A 184 -16.78 19.17 -15.88
CA LEU A 184 -15.47 18.65 -16.26
C LEU A 184 -15.47 18.14 -17.72
N MET A 185 -16.47 17.36 -18.11
CA MET A 185 -16.59 16.81 -19.46
C MET A 185 -16.67 17.92 -20.52
N GLN A 186 -17.43 18.98 -20.26
CA GLN A 186 -17.52 20.16 -21.14
C GLN A 186 -16.19 20.89 -21.24
N ALA A 187 -15.52 21.12 -20.10
CA ALA A 187 -14.26 21.85 -20.06
C ALA A 187 -13.12 21.15 -20.85
N VAL A 188 -13.12 19.81 -20.88
CA VAL A 188 -12.02 19.04 -21.51
C VAL A 188 -12.26 18.65 -22.96
N GLN A 189 -13.37 19.03 -23.58
CA GLN A 189 -13.74 18.58 -24.94
C GLN A 189 -12.62 18.73 -25.97
N ASN A 190 -11.87 19.83 -25.89
CA ASN A 190 -10.77 20.15 -26.82
C ASN A 190 -9.39 19.94 -26.17
N ASP A 191 -9.31 19.37 -24.97
CA ASP A 191 -8.04 19.12 -24.31
C ASP A 191 -7.45 17.76 -24.70
N ARG A 192 -6.12 17.74 -24.84
CA ARG A 192 -5.40 16.49 -25.16
C ARG A 192 -5.54 15.41 -24.07
N LEU A 193 -5.81 15.80 -22.84
CA LEU A 193 -6.01 14.86 -21.72
C LEU A 193 -7.46 14.38 -21.58
N ARG A 194 -8.36 14.75 -22.50
CA ARG A 194 -9.77 14.30 -22.43
C ARG A 194 -9.96 12.78 -22.31
N PRO A 195 -9.16 11.89 -22.98
CA PRO A 195 -9.34 10.45 -22.82
C PRO A 195 -9.00 9.99 -21.39
N VAL A 196 -8.11 10.69 -20.68
CA VAL A 196 -7.81 10.37 -19.26
C VAL A 196 -9.03 10.58 -18.37
N VAL A 197 -9.83 11.62 -18.66
CA VAL A 197 -11.08 11.88 -17.94
C VAL A 197 -12.11 10.79 -18.26
N TYR A 198 -12.28 10.46 -19.55
CA TYR A 198 -13.22 9.41 -19.97
C TYR A 198 -12.89 8.06 -19.34
N LEU A 199 -11.65 7.63 -19.42
CA LEU A 199 -11.18 6.37 -18.85
C LEU A 199 -11.24 6.38 -17.31
N GLY A 200 -10.98 7.52 -16.68
CA GLY A 200 -11.12 7.69 -15.23
C GLY A 200 -12.55 7.53 -14.75
N LEU A 201 -13.49 8.10 -15.48
CA LEU A 201 -14.94 7.92 -15.25
C LEU A 201 -15.43 6.51 -15.60
N MET A 202 -14.68 5.74 -16.37
CA MET A 202 -14.91 4.29 -16.57
C MET A 202 -14.14 3.45 -15.56
N SER A 203 -13.70 4.04 -14.45
CA SER A 203 -13.08 3.33 -13.33
C SER A 203 -11.69 2.74 -13.58
N LEU A 204 -10.97 3.15 -14.64
CA LEU A 204 -9.61 2.69 -14.86
C LEU A 204 -8.62 3.30 -13.85
N ARG A 205 -7.63 2.49 -13.43
CA ARG A 205 -6.51 3.00 -12.63
C ARG A 205 -5.51 3.73 -13.54
N ARG A 206 -4.76 4.70 -13.01
CA ARG A 206 -3.78 5.47 -13.79
C ARG A 206 -2.76 4.60 -14.54
N SER A 207 -2.30 3.51 -13.93
CA SER A 207 -1.37 2.55 -14.57
C SER A 207 -2.03 1.73 -15.67
N GLU A 208 -3.32 1.43 -15.55
CA GLU A 208 -4.13 0.80 -16.58
C GLU A 208 -4.34 1.76 -17.75
N MET A 209 -4.68 3.03 -17.49
CA MET A 209 -4.84 4.06 -18.54
C MET A 209 -3.57 4.24 -19.37
N CYS A 210 -2.39 4.24 -18.74
CA CYS A 210 -1.11 4.42 -19.42
C CYS A 210 -0.66 3.17 -20.22
N ALA A 211 -1.27 2.01 -19.99
CA ALA A 211 -0.99 0.77 -20.70
C ALA A 211 -2.05 0.44 -21.76
N LEU A 212 -3.20 1.12 -21.74
CA LEU A 212 -4.34 0.82 -22.60
C LEU A 212 -4.04 1.20 -24.05
N THR A 213 -4.28 0.24 -24.95
CA THR A 213 -4.10 0.42 -26.38
C THR A 213 -5.45 0.54 -27.11
N TRP A 214 -5.45 1.04 -28.34
CA TRP A 214 -6.65 1.08 -29.15
C TRP A 214 -7.17 -0.31 -29.51
N SER A 215 -6.29 -1.30 -29.59
CA SER A 215 -6.64 -2.72 -29.78
C SER A 215 -7.37 -3.33 -28.57
N ASP A 216 -7.29 -2.73 -27.39
CA ASP A 216 -8.04 -3.16 -26.19
C ASP A 216 -9.50 -2.66 -26.19
N ILE A 217 -9.93 -1.85 -27.20
CA ILE A 217 -11.29 -1.33 -27.32
C ILE A 217 -12.05 -2.05 -28.44
N ASP A 218 -13.14 -2.70 -28.07
CA ASP A 218 -14.15 -3.19 -29.00
C ASP A 218 -15.19 -2.09 -29.23
N PHE A 219 -15.06 -1.40 -30.35
CA PHE A 219 -15.97 -0.31 -30.75
C PHE A 219 -17.35 -0.81 -31.17
N GLN A 220 -17.49 -2.07 -31.58
CA GLN A 220 -18.79 -2.64 -32.00
C GLN A 220 -19.63 -3.01 -30.78
N ASN A 221 -19.03 -3.64 -29.79
CA ASN A 221 -19.71 -4.11 -28.59
C ASN A 221 -19.62 -3.11 -27.44
N ASN A 222 -18.97 -1.95 -27.61
CA ASN A 222 -18.74 -0.91 -26.59
C ASN A 222 -18.03 -1.47 -25.34
N VAL A 223 -16.96 -2.26 -25.52
CA VAL A 223 -16.24 -2.91 -24.42
C VAL A 223 -14.79 -2.46 -24.39
N ILE A 224 -14.28 -2.18 -23.18
CA ILE A 224 -12.86 -1.97 -22.92
C ILE A 224 -12.31 -3.17 -22.14
N SER A 225 -11.27 -3.81 -22.67
CA SER A 225 -10.56 -4.92 -22.01
C SER A 225 -9.36 -4.40 -21.23
N VAL A 226 -9.38 -4.55 -19.91
CA VAL A 226 -8.30 -4.09 -19.03
C VAL A 226 -7.49 -5.30 -18.57
N ASN A 227 -6.32 -5.50 -19.17
CA ASN A 227 -5.47 -6.68 -18.92
C ASN A 227 -4.05 -6.31 -18.49
N LYS A 228 -3.62 -5.08 -18.74
CA LYS A 228 -2.23 -4.62 -18.57
C LYS A 228 -2.13 -3.41 -17.65
N ASN A 229 -0.98 -3.20 -17.08
CA ASN A 229 -0.62 -1.97 -16.39
C ASN A 229 0.78 -1.51 -16.78
N LEU A 230 1.03 -0.21 -16.72
CA LEU A 230 2.33 0.41 -16.95
C LEU A 230 2.90 0.90 -15.63
N VAL A 231 4.14 0.49 -15.31
CA VAL A 231 4.91 1.00 -14.17
C VAL A 231 6.21 1.62 -14.67
N TYR A 232 6.68 2.65 -13.96
CA TYR A 232 7.98 3.27 -14.23
C TYR A 232 8.89 3.11 -13.00
N ILE A 233 9.96 2.32 -13.16
CA ILE A 233 10.87 1.95 -12.06
C ILE A 233 12.29 2.05 -12.57
N ASN A 234 13.16 2.73 -11.81
CA ASN A 234 14.60 2.85 -12.09
C ASN A 234 14.95 3.37 -13.51
N GLY A 235 14.11 4.25 -14.07
CA GLY A 235 14.35 4.81 -15.40
C GLY A 235 13.67 4.04 -16.54
N GLU A 236 13.05 2.87 -16.27
CA GLU A 236 12.47 2.01 -17.28
C GLU A 236 10.95 1.91 -17.17
N TYR A 237 10.30 1.76 -18.32
CA TYR A 237 8.89 1.45 -18.43
C TYR A 237 8.69 -0.06 -18.50
N ILE A 238 7.91 -0.61 -17.59
CA ILE A 238 7.59 -2.03 -17.52
C ILE A 238 6.10 -2.20 -17.70
N ILE A 239 5.70 -2.90 -18.77
CA ILE A 239 4.34 -3.39 -18.95
C ILE A 239 4.25 -4.72 -18.21
N GLY A 240 3.33 -4.83 -17.30
CA GLY A 240 3.03 -6.07 -16.58
C GLY A 240 1.56 -6.43 -16.70
N ASP A 241 1.26 -7.67 -16.42
CA ASP A 241 -0.12 -8.11 -16.23
C ASP A 241 -0.75 -7.38 -15.03
N CYS A 242 -2.06 -7.30 -15.03
CA CYS A 242 -2.78 -6.78 -13.87
C CYS A 242 -2.38 -7.56 -12.61
N LYS A 243 -2.13 -6.83 -11.52
CA LYS A 243 -1.55 -7.32 -10.26
C LYS A 243 -2.30 -8.52 -9.63
N THR A 244 -3.56 -8.70 -9.98
CA THR A 244 -4.43 -9.79 -9.51
C THR A 244 -5.35 -10.21 -10.66
N GLU A 245 -5.79 -11.46 -10.68
CA GLU A 245 -6.81 -11.95 -11.64
C GLU A 245 -8.09 -11.11 -11.60
N SER A 246 -8.51 -10.65 -10.42
CA SER A 246 -9.67 -9.75 -10.26
C SER A 246 -9.48 -8.37 -10.92
N SER A 247 -8.26 -8.00 -11.28
CA SER A 247 -7.98 -6.74 -12.00
C SER A 247 -8.13 -6.88 -13.50
N LYS A 248 -8.02 -8.11 -14.07
CA LYS A 248 -8.37 -8.39 -15.46
C LYS A 248 -9.88 -8.35 -15.58
N ARG A 249 -10.38 -7.49 -16.42
CA ARG A 249 -11.83 -7.28 -16.57
C ARG A 249 -12.18 -6.67 -17.90
N GLN A 250 -13.41 -6.93 -18.32
CA GLN A 250 -14.07 -6.20 -19.39
C GLN A 250 -15.05 -5.18 -18.79
N ILE A 251 -15.04 -3.99 -19.32
CA ILE A 251 -15.90 -2.88 -18.88
C ILE A 251 -16.85 -2.55 -20.02
N GLN A 252 -18.14 -2.68 -19.78
CA GLN A 252 -19.17 -2.15 -20.67
C GLN A 252 -19.16 -0.63 -20.56
N VAL A 253 -19.02 0.06 -21.67
CA VAL A 253 -18.83 1.50 -21.75
C VAL A 253 -20.03 2.15 -22.44
N PRO A 254 -20.54 3.29 -21.95
CA PRO A 254 -21.62 4.00 -22.65
C PRO A 254 -21.23 4.36 -24.08
N PRO A 255 -22.13 4.23 -25.07
CA PRO A 255 -21.84 4.54 -26.48
C PRO A 255 -21.27 5.95 -26.67
N THR A 256 -21.73 6.92 -25.88
CA THR A 256 -21.20 8.30 -25.92
C THR A 256 -19.70 8.33 -25.65
N ILE A 257 -19.22 7.61 -24.65
CA ILE A 257 -17.77 7.55 -24.31
C ILE A 257 -16.97 6.88 -25.42
N ILE A 258 -17.52 5.79 -26.02
CA ILE A 258 -16.87 5.12 -27.15
C ILE A 258 -16.76 6.05 -28.37
N ASN A 259 -17.80 6.81 -28.67
CA ASN A 259 -17.77 7.79 -29.75
C ASN A 259 -16.73 8.90 -29.50
N LEU A 260 -16.67 9.45 -28.26
CA LEU A 260 -15.67 10.44 -27.87
C LEU A 260 -14.23 9.89 -27.93
N LEU A 261 -14.02 8.60 -27.61
CA LEU A 261 -12.73 7.94 -27.79
C LEU A 261 -12.40 7.78 -29.29
N GLY A 262 -13.38 7.42 -30.13
CA GLY A 262 -13.22 7.37 -31.58
C GLY A 262 -12.83 8.73 -32.19
N GLU A 263 -13.44 9.82 -31.73
CA GLU A 263 -13.04 11.18 -32.10
C GLU A 263 -11.62 11.50 -31.67
N TYR A 264 -11.24 11.09 -30.47
CA TYR A 264 -9.88 11.29 -29.99
C TYR A 264 -8.86 10.47 -30.80
N ARG A 265 -9.20 9.28 -31.24
CA ARG A 265 -8.35 8.47 -32.14
C ARG A 265 -8.05 9.22 -33.43
N ARG A 266 -9.07 9.85 -34.03
CA ARG A 266 -8.88 10.72 -35.24
C ARG A 266 -7.98 11.91 -34.98
N TYR A 267 -8.11 12.54 -33.81
CA TYR A 267 -7.21 13.60 -33.39
C TYR A 267 -5.77 13.12 -33.24
N GLN A 268 -5.55 11.96 -32.62
CA GLN A 268 -4.22 11.39 -32.42
C GLN A 268 -3.55 10.95 -33.75
N ILE A 269 -4.32 10.52 -34.73
CA ILE A 269 -3.81 10.25 -36.09
C ILE A 269 -3.22 11.53 -36.70
N LYS A 270 -3.84 12.70 -36.51
CA LYS A 270 -3.29 13.97 -36.95
C LYS A 270 -1.99 14.34 -36.25
N GLU A 271 -1.88 14.08 -34.91
CA GLU A 271 -0.62 14.23 -34.17
C GLU A 271 0.48 13.35 -34.77
N ARG A 272 0.17 12.08 -35.08
CA ARG A 272 1.10 11.16 -35.71
C ARG A 272 1.60 11.65 -37.06
N MET A 273 0.71 12.17 -37.90
CA MET A 273 1.08 12.74 -39.20
C MET A 273 2.00 13.97 -39.06
N TYR A 274 1.81 14.75 -38.00
CA TYR A 274 2.63 15.94 -37.74
C TYR A 274 4.03 15.56 -37.22
N CYS A 275 4.13 14.54 -36.36
CA CYS A 275 5.42 14.05 -35.78
C CYS A 275 6.24 13.24 -36.78
N LYS A 276 5.64 12.72 -37.86
CA LYS A 276 6.30 11.91 -38.91
C LYS A 276 7.18 10.79 -38.30
N GLU A 277 8.46 10.76 -38.64
CA GLU A 277 9.43 9.73 -38.24
C GLU A 277 9.73 9.70 -36.73
N GLU A 278 9.50 10.81 -36.02
CA GLU A 278 9.70 10.88 -34.57
C GLU A 278 8.58 10.21 -33.77
N TYR A 279 7.48 9.81 -34.43
CA TYR A 279 6.36 9.18 -33.76
C TYR A 279 6.65 7.70 -33.47
N ILE A 280 6.60 7.34 -32.18
CA ILE A 280 6.75 5.96 -31.71
C ILE A 280 5.34 5.35 -31.60
N ASP A 281 4.97 4.53 -32.58
CA ASP A 281 3.67 3.87 -32.59
C ASP A 281 3.64 2.67 -31.63
N ARG A 282 3.00 2.89 -30.47
CA ARG A 282 2.75 1.86 -29.46
C ARG A 282 1.27 1.52 -29.30
N ASP A 283 0.44 1.98 -30.24
CA ASP A 283 -1.03 1.83 -30.20
C ASP A 283 -1.69 2.39 -28.92
N LEU A 284 -1.01 3.24 -28.16
CA LEU A 284 -1.48 3.75 -26.85
C LEU A 284 -2.54 4.84 -27.01
N ILE A 285 -3.56 4.80 -26.14
CA ILE A 285 -4.58 5.86 -26.04
C ILE A 285 -4.02 7.04 -25.26
N VAL A 286 -3.34 6.80 -24.14
CA VAL A 286 -2.74 7.82 -23.28
C VAL A 286 -1.23 7.74 -23.40
N CYS A 287 -0.66 8.62 -24.21
CA CYS A 287 0.77 8.65 -24.53
C CYS A 287 1.36 10.07 -24.47
N LYS A 288 2.67 10.18 -24.65
CA LYS A 288 3.33 11.45 -24.97
C LYS A 288 2.89 11.94 -26.35
N TYR A 289 3.23 13.19 -26.68
CA TYR A 289 2.93 13.78 -28.00
C TYR A 289 3.51 12.97 -29.17
N ASN A 290 4.70 12.41 -28.98
CA ASN A 290 5.36 11.53 -29.94
C ASN A 290 4.93 10.05 -29.87
N GLY A 291 3.82 9.72 -29.25
CA GLY A 291 3.29 8.35 -29.15
C GLY A 291 3.92 7.45 -28.10
N ASP A 292 5.03 7.85 -27.47
CA ASP A 292 5.74 7.04 -26.47
C ASP A 292 5.04 7.00 -25.10
N TYR A 293 5.45 6.08 -24.25
CA TYR A 293 4.92 5.90 -22.89
C TYR A 293 4.89 7.19 -22.08
N LEU A 294 3.77 7.45 -21.43
CA LEU A 294 3.64 8.51 -20.44
C LEU A 294 3.78 7.91 -19.01
N ASN A 295 4.69 8.48 -18.22
CA ASN A 295 4.86 8.05 -16.85
C ASN A 295 3.56 8.26 -16.04
N PRO A 296 3.04 7.20 -15.35
CA PRO A 296 1.81 7.32 -14.56
C PRO A 296 1.84 8.42 -13.47
N ALA A 297 3.02 8.73 -12.90
CA ALA A 297 3.15 9.84 -11.96
C ALA A 297 2.98 11.19 -12.66
N THR A 298 3.59 11.35 -13.84
CA THR A 298 3.42 12.54 -14.68
C THR A 298 1.97 12.73 -15.12
N LEU A 299 1.25 11.65 -15.43
CA LEU A 299 -0.18 11.70 -15.74
C LEU A 299 -1.00 12.31 -14.60
N SER A 300 -0.74 11.91 -13.35
CA SER A 300 -1.42 12.48 -12.18
C SER A 300 -1.13 13.98 -12.02
N ALA A 301 0.12 14.41 -12.25
CA ALA A 301 0.50 15.83 -12.21
C ALA A 301 -0.19 16.63 -13.32
N LYS A 302 -0.21 16.10 -14.55
CA LYS A 302 -0.90 16.72 -15.69
C LYS A 302 -2.40 16.86 -15.46
N PHE A 303 -3.04 15.87 -14.86
CA PHE A 303 -4.46 15.95 -14.47
C PHE A 303 -4.71 17.05 -13.43
N SER A 304 -3.84 17.19 -12.43
CA SER A 304 -3.94 18.30 -11.47
C SER A 304 -3.78 19.67 -12.13
N GLN A 305 -2.87 19.79 -13.11
CA GLN A 305 -2.70 21.01 -13.91
C GLN A 305 -3.93 21.30 -14.79
N LEU A 306 -4.54 20.26 -15.37
CA LEU A 306 -5.79 20.38 -16.14
C LEU A 306 -6.92 20.99 -15.30
N LEU A 307 -7.15 20.47 -14.10
CA LEU A 307 -8.19 21.00 -13.21
C LEU A 307 -7.93 22.48 -12.88
N LYS A 308 -6.67 22.83 -12.60
CA LYS A 308 -6.27 24.22 -12.37
C LYS A 308 -6.48 25.12 -13.60
N LYS A 309 -6.13 24.64 -14.80
CA LYS A 309 -6.31 25.35 -16.07
C LYS A 309 -7.77 25.75 -16.31
N TYR A 310 -8.70 24.86 -15.98
CA TYR A 310 -10.15 25.08 -16.17
C TYR A 310 -10.86 25.59 -14.91
N ASN A 311 -10.10 26.00 -13.88
CA ASN A 311 -10.63 26.50 -12.60
C ASN A 311 -11.64 25.53 -11.95
N LEU A 312 -11.38 24.24 -12.02
CA LEU A 312 -12.22 23.19 -11.44
C LEU A 312 -11.74 22.83 -10.03
N ARG A 313 -12.64 22.35 -9.18
CA ARG A 313 -12.31 21.89 -7.83
C ARG A 313 -11.25 20.79 -7.90
N HIS A 314 -10.19 20.90 -7.11
CA HIS A 314 -9.10 19.92 -7.10
C HIS A 314 -9.56 18.56 -6.54
N ILE A 315 -9.40 17.53 -7.35
CA ILE A 315 -9.47 16.11 -6.96
C ILE A 315 -8.24 15.39 -7.52
N ARG A 316 -7.92 14.23 -6.95
CA ARG A 316 -6.86 13.38 -7.51
C ARG A 316 -7.40 12.63 -8.72
N LEU A 317 -6.54 12.22 -9.65
CA LEU A 317 -6.96 11.41 -10.80
C LEU A 317 -7.70 10.13 -10.39
N HIS A 318 -7.30 9.49 -9.28
CA HIS A 318 -7.99 8.30 -8.77
C HIS A 318 -9.38 8.60 -8.21
N ASP A 319 -9.66 9.84 -7.86
CA ASP A 319 -10.97 10.25 -7.35
C ASP A 319 -12.05 10.28 -8.45
N LEU A 320 -11.69 10.31 -9.75
CA LEU A 320 -12.65 10.06 -10.85
C LEU A 320 -13.27 8.67 -10.75
N ARG A 321 -12.47 7.66 -10.42
CA ARG A 321 -12.96 6.32 -10.14
C ARG A 321 -13.83 6.28 -8.88
N HIS A 322 -13.48 7.07 -7.86
CA HIS A 322 -14.34 7.23 -6.68
C HIS A 322 -15.67 7.88 -7.05
N SER A 323 -15.66 8.89 -7.92
CA SER A 323 -16.89 9.52 -8.43
C SER A 323 -17.76 8.51 -9.19
N TYR A 324 -17.18 7.70 -10.08
CA TYR A 324 -17.89 6.62 -10.77
C TYR A 324 -18.58 5.67 -9.79
N CYS A 325 -17.86 5.14 -8.81
CA CYS A 325 -18.42 4.20 -7.84
C CYS A 325 -19.51 4.86 -6.98
N SER A 326 -19.29 6.12 -6.54
CA SER A 326 -20.24 6.86 -5.72
C SER A 326 -21.56 7.11 -6.45
N ILE A 327 -21.49 7.55 -7.71
CA ILE A 327 -22.68 7.80 -8.53
C ILE A 327 -23.47 6.51 -8.76
N LEU A 328 -22.79 5.43 -9.15
CA LEU A 328 -23.48 4.16 -9.37
C LEU A 328 -24.18 3.64 -8.12
N LEU A 329 -23.52 3.74 -6.95
CA LEU A 329 -24.08 3.23 -5.70
C LEU A 329 -25.17 4.14 -5.11
N ASN A 330 -24.91 5.45 -5.02
CA ASN A 330 -25.71 6.37 -4.23
C ASN A 330 -26.77 7.08 -5.05
N ASP A 331 -26.46 7.43 -6.32
CA ASP A 331 -27.38 8.18 -7.16
C ASP A 331 -28.22 7.25 -8.06
N LEU A 332 -27.59 6.17 -8.58
CA LEU A 332 -28.23 5.23 -9.51
C LEU A 332 -28.66 3.91 -8.85
N ASN A 333 -28.37 3.70 -7.55
CA ASN A 333 -28.75 2.52 -6.77
C ASN A 333 -28.32 1.17 -7.38
N ILE A 334 -27.18 1.15 -8.09
CA ILE A 334 -26.64 -0.09 -8.68
C ILE A 334 -26.08 -0.98 -7.56
N PRO A 335 -26.37 -2.29 -7.57
CA PRO A 335 -25.89 -3.22 -6.55
C PRO A 335 -24.35 -3.18 -6.37
N VAL A 336 -23.88 -3.17 -5.12
CA VAL A 336 -22.44 -3.06 -4.77
C VAL A 336 -21.60 -4.15 -5.42
N THR A 337 -22.12 -5.34 -5.64
CA THR A 337 -21.46 -6.46 -6.31
C THR A 337 -21.11 -6.14 -7.75
N ILE A 338 -22.05 -5.50 -8.48
CA ILE A 338 -21.87 -5.07 -9.87
C ILE A 338 -20.84 -3.95 -9.93
N VAL A 339 -20.99 -2.92 -9.07
CA VAL A 339 -20.04 -1.79 -9.02
C VAL A 339 -18.63 -2.26 -8.66
N SER A 340 -18.50 -3.15 -7.68
CA SER A 340 -17.22 -3.74 -7.27
C SER A 340 -16.53 -4.51 -8.41
N LYS A 341 -17.29 -5.32 -9.16
CA LYS A 341 -16.81 -6.07 -10.32
C LYS A 341 -16.36 -5.12 -11.44
N SER A 342 -17.18 -4.16 -11.81
CA SER A 342 -16.83 -3.15 -12.84
C SER A 342 -15.60 -2.32 -12.46
N ALA A 343 -15.49 -1.98 -11.17
CA ALA A 343 -14.31 -1.32 -10.64
C ALA A 343 -13.07 -2.22 -10.55
N GLY A 344 -13.20 -3.55 -10.61
CA GLY A 344 -12.06 -4.48 -10.41
C GLY A 344 -11.50 -4.37 -8.99
N HIS A 345 -12.37 -4.36 -7.98
CA HIS A 345 -11.98 -4.50 -6.59
C HIS A 345 -11.86 -5.99 -6.24
N ALA A 346 -10.76 -6.36 -5.57
CA ALA A 346 -10.53 -7.76 -5.17
C ALA A 346 -11.58 -8.25 -4.15
N ASN A 347 -12.20 -7.32 -3.40
CA ASN A 347 -13.23 -7.62 -2.40
C ASN A 347 -14.28 -6.49 -2.42
N THR A 348 -15.56 -6.86 -2.36
CA THR A 348 -16.70 -5.93 -2.22
C THR A 348 -16.61 -5.07 -0.97
N GLN A 349 -15.92 -5.56 0.09
CA GLN A 349 -15.68 -4.80 1.31
C GLN A 349 -14.91 -3.50 1.06
N VAL A 350 -14.04 -3.45 0.05
CA VAL A 350 -13.33 -2.22 -0.35
C VAL A 350 -14.34 -1.17 -0.84
N THR A 351 -15.32 -1.59 -1.62
CA THR A 351 -16.40 -0.72 -2.12
C THR A 351 -17.30 -0.29 -0.95
N LEU A 352 -17.75 -1.20 -0.11
CA LEU A 352 -18.57 -0.92 1.06
C LEU A 352 -17.88 0.06 2.01
N ASN A 353 -16.65 -0.19 2.44
CA ASN A 353 -15.94 0.66 3.39
C ASN A 353 -15.68 2.08 2.87
N THR A 354 -15.62 2.26 1.55
CA THR A 354 -15.36 3.56 0.93
C THR A 354 -16.63 4.36 0.71
N TYR A 355 -17.76 3.69 0.43
CA TYR A 355 -19.00 4.33 -0.04
C TYR A 355 -20.22 4.06 0.86
N SER A 356 -20.10 3.28 1.93
CA SER A 356 -21.19 2.92 2.85
C SER A 356 -21.55 4.04 3.84
N HIS A 357 -21.55 5.28 3.42
CA HIS A 357 -22.34 6.27 4.14
C HIS A 357 -23.80 5.99 3.78
N VAL A 358 -24.44 5.14 4.60
CA VAL A 358 -25.90 4.95 4.56
C VAL A 358 -26.51 6.31 4.82
N ASP A 359 -26.86 7.02 3.76
CA ASP A 359 -27.51 8.31 3.85
C ASP A 359 -28.91 8.04 4.46
N SER A 360 -29.31 8.86 5.41
CA SER A 360 -30.67 8.86 6.00
C SER A 360 -31.75 8.89 4.91
N LYS A 361 -31.47 9.47 3.74
CA LYS A 361 -32.31 9.44 2.54
C LYS A 361 -32.53 8.03 1.99
N MET A 362 -31.53 7.14 2.05
CA MET A 362 -31.67 5.76 1.58
C MET A 362 -32.57 4.94 2.52
N GLN A 363 -32.42 5.15 3.83
CA GLN A 363 -33.30 4.50 4.82
C GLN A 363 -34.77 4.93 4.63
N LYS A 364 -35.01 6.23 4.38
CA LYS A 364 -36.34 6.75 4.09
C LYS A 364 -36.92 6.16 2.81
N LYS A 365 -36.14 6.15 1.70
CA LYS A 365 -36.56 5.51 0.44
C LYS A 365 -36.89 4.03 0.61
N SER A 366 -36.16 3.30 1.44
CA SER A 366 -36.45 1.89 1.71
C SER A 366 -37.76 1.72 2.48
N ALA A 367 -38.01 2.60 3.45
CA ALA A 367 -39.28 2.60 4.18
C ALA A 367 -40.45 2.97 3.26
N ASP A 368 -40.29 4.03 2.45
CA ASP A 368 -41.30 4.49 1.48
C ASP A 368 -41.61 3.37 0.44
N ALA A 369 -40.59 2.69 -0.06
CA ALA A 369 -40.74 1.57 -1.00
C ALA A 369 -41.44 0.35 -0.37
N LEU A 370 -41.20 0.04 0.89
CA LEU A 370 -41.94 -1.00 1.62
C LEU A 370 -43.42 -0.59 1.82
N GLU A 371 -43.66 0.66 2.21
CA GLU A 371 -45.03 1.17 2.35
C GLU A 371 -45.78 1.06 1.04
N GLU A 372 -45.16 1.53 -0.06
CA GLU A 372 -45.81 1.60 -1.37
C GLU A 372 -46.06 0.21 -1.99
N ASN A 373 -45.09 -0.74 -1.87
CA ASN A 373 -45.13 -2.01 -2.59
C ASN A 373 -45.60 -3.20 -1.74
N VAL A 374 -45.58 -3.08 -0.41
CA VAL A 374 -45.92 -4.19 0.49
C VAL A 374 -47.10 -3.87 1.37
N PHE A 375 -47.17 -2.64 1.93
CA PHE A 375 -48.16 -2.29 2.94
C PHE A 375 -49.35 -1.48 2.40
N SER A 376 -49.28 -0.94 1.18
CA SER A 376 -50.37 -0.13 0.57
C SER A 376 -51.72 -0.86 0.53
N ASP A 377 -51.73 -2.18 0.28
CA ASP A 377 -52.97 -2.98 0.20
C ASP A 377 -53.49 -3.39 1.59
N ILE A 378 -52.68 -3.33 2.62
CA ILE A 378 -53.07 -3.59 4.01
C ILE A 378 -53.83 -2.38 4.56
N ASN A 379 -53.36 -1.17 4.29
CA ASN A 379 -54.03 0.07 4.70
C ASN A 379 -55.41 0.25 4.04
N LYS A 380 -55.64 -0.24 2.80
CA LYS A 380 -56.96 -0.26 2.15
C LYS A 380 -57.97 -1.23 2.79
N LYS A 381 -57.49 -2.24 3.55
CA LYS A 381 -58.34 -3.22 4.24
C LYS A 381 -58.62 -2.84 5.70
N LEU A 382 -57.91 -1.88 6.26
CA LEU A 382 -58.05 -1.42 7.65
C LEU A 382 -58.84 -0.08 7.79
N GLY A 383 -59.19 0.58 6.70
CA GLY A 383 -60.04 1.74 6.59
C GLY A 383 -61.32 1.39 5.87
#